data_92b6e66d67f2e0d049ce3910cfb22566
#
_entry.id   92b6e66d67f2e0d049ce3910cfb22566
#
_cell.length_a   1.000
_cell.length_b   1.000
_cell.length_c   1.000
_cell.angle_alpha   90.00
_cell.angle_beta   90.00
_cell.angle_gamma   90.00
#
_symmetry.space_group_name_H-M   'P 1'
#
loop_
_entity.id
_entity.type
_entity.pdbx_description
1 polymer ?
#
loop_
_entity_poly.entity_id
_entity_poly.type
_entity_poly.pdbx_seq_one_letter_code
_entity_poly.pdbx_strand_id
1 'polypeptide(L)' 'MNLDNYDLTTIDYALRYYLEHNPNLDEEDIEWVTLVREKVDSIMVSQINYDKECG' A
#
# COMPACT_ATOMS: atom_id res chain seq x y z
N MET A 1 5.31 -13.70 -9.53
CA MET A 1 4.38 -12.62 -9.90
C MET A 1 4.96 -11.29 -9.49
N ASN A 2 5.13 -10.38 -10.42
CA ASN A 2 5.66 -9.06 -10.14
C ASN A 2 4.54 -8.03 -10.12
N LEU A 3 4.52 -7.22 -9.08
CA LEU A 3 3.56 -6.12 -8.96
C LEU A 3 4.22 -4.86 -9.50
N ASP A 4 3.57 -4.19 -10.43
CA ASP A 4 4.06 -2.91 -10.92
C ASP A 4 3.44 -1.77 -10.12
N ASN A 5 3.82 -0.52 -10.44
CA ASN A 5 3.33 0.63 -9.70
C ASN A 5 1.81 0.80 -9.82
N TYR A 6 1.22 0.41 -10.92
CA TYR A 6 -0.24 0.45 -11.08
C TYR A 6 -0.91 -0.51 -10.13
N ASP A 7 -0.38 -1.73 -10.02
CA ASP A 7 -0.93 -2.73 -9.11
C ASP A 7 -0.84 -2.25 -7.67
N LEU A 8 0.31 -1.72 -7.29
CA LEU A 8 0.54 -1.23 -5.94
C LEU A 8 -0.35 -0.03 -5.61
N THR A 9 -0.52 0.88 -6.55
CA THR A 9 -1.40 2.03 -6.39
C THR A 9 -2.84 1.59 -6.20
N THR A 10 -3.28 0.60 -6.97
CA THR A 10 -4.63 0.06 -6.86
C THR A 10 -4.84 -0.58 -5.50
N ILE A 11 -3.86 -1.33 -5.01
CA ILE A 11 -3.93 -1.96 -3.70
C ILE A 11 -4.02 -0.89 -2.60
N ASP A 12 -3.18 0.13 -2.68
CA ASP A 12 -3.21 1.21 -1.69
C ASP A 12 -4.55 1.93 -1.69
N TYR A 13 -5.08 2.22 -2.86
CA TYR A 13 -6.38 2.86 -2.98
C TYR A 13 -7.48 1.99 -2.37
N ALA A 14 -7.46 0.70 -2.65
CA ALA A 14 -8.45 -0.23 -2.11
C ALA A 14 -8.39 -0.29 -0.59
N LEU A 15 -7.19 -0.28 -0.02
CA LEU A 15 -7.02 -0.30 1.43
C LEU A 15 -7.52 0.98 2.08
N ARG A 16 -7.24 2.12 1.45
CA ARG A 16 -7.73 3.41 1.93
C ARG A 16 -9.25 3.48 1.86
N TYR A 17 -9.81 3.01 0.77
CA TYR A 17 -11.26 2.94 0.60
C TYR A 17 -11.89 2.09 1.70
N TYR A 18 -11.27 0.94 1.98
CA TYR A 18 -11.74 0.04 3.03
C TYR A 18 -11.78 0.73 4.39
N LEU A 19 -10.74 1.46 4.72
CA LEU A 19 -10.69 2.19 6.00
C LEU A 19 -11.72 3.29 6.08
N GLU A 20 -11.93 4.02 4.99
CA GLU A 20 -12.86 5.15 4.97
C GLU A 20 -14.33 4.71 5.02
N HIS A 21 -14.65 3.58 4.41
CA HIS A 21 -16.03 3.12 4.28
C HIS A 21 -16.43 2.06 5.31
N ASN A 22 -15.59 1.80 6.28
CA ASN A 22 -15.88 0.84 7.35
C ASN A 22 -15.60 1.47 8.71
N PRO A 23 -16.48 2.37 9.19
CA PRO A 23 -16.23 3.09 10.43
C PRO A 23 -16.28 2.23 11.68
N ASN A 24 -16.75 0.98 11.56
CA ASN A 24 -16.89 0.07 12.70
C ASN A 24 -15.72 -0.91 12.82
N LEU A 25 -14.60 -0.61 12.17
CA LEU A 25 -13.43 -1.47 12.27
C LEU A 25 -12.81 -1.41 13.67
N ASP A 26 -12.38 -2.55 14.15
CA ASP A 26 -11.64 -2.63 15.41
C ASP A 26 -10.24 -2.05 15.25
N GLU A 27 -9.62 -1.68 16.38
CA GLU A 27 -8.27 -1.17 16.36
C GLU A 27 -7.29 -2.16 15.72
N GLU A 28 -7.48 -3.45 15.98
CA GLU A 28 -6.62 -4.49 15.39
C GLU A 28 -6.72 -4.49 13.87
N ASP A 29 -7.92 -4.35 13.33
CA ASP A 29 -8.11 -4.31 11.88
C ASP A 29 -7.47 -3.08 11.26
N ILE A 30 -7.67 -1.92 11.90
CA ILE A 30 -7.08 -0.67 11.45
C ILE A 30 -5.56 -0.78 11.45
N GLU A 31 -5.00 -1.31 12.51
CA GLU A 31 -3.56 -1.50 12.65
C GLU A 31 -3.01 -2.41 11.57
N TRP A 32 -3.69 -3.53 11.33
CA TRP A 32 -3.28 -4.48 10.32
C TRP A 32 -3.29 -3.87 8.92
N VAL A 33 -4.38 -3.21 8.56
CA VAL A 33 -4.49 -2.56 7.26
C VAL A 33 -3.42 -1.48 7.11
N THR A 34 -3.16 -0.73 8.17
CA THR A 34 -2.11 0.29 8.16
C THR A 34 -0.75 -0.33 7.91
N LEU A 35 -0.45 -1.45 8.55
CA LEU A 35 0.81 -2.16 8.34
C LEU A 35 0.96 -2.65 6.90
N VAL A 36 -0.13 -3.17 6.33
CA VAL A 36 -0.11 -3.61 4.93
C VAL A 36 0.14 -2.43 4.00
N ARG A 37 -0.49 -1.29 4.25
CA ARG A 37 -0.27 -0.08 3.47
C ARG A 37 1.19 0.37 3.54
N GLU A 38 1.80 0.30 4.72
CA GLU A 38 3.20 0.63 4.88
C GLU A 38 4.10 -0.28 4.05
N LYS A 39 3.78 -1.56 3.99
CA LYS A 39 4.53 -2.50 3.18
C LYS A 39 4.40 -2.18 1.69
N VAL A 40 3.19 -1.85 1.24
CA VAL A 40 2.95 -1.47 -0.15
C VAL A 40 3.73 -0.21 -0.49
N ASP A 41 3.66 0.79 0.37
CA ASP A 41 4.39 2.04 0.17
C ASP A 41 5.90 1.80 0.11
N SER A 42 6.40 0.96 0.97
CA SER A 42 7.82 0.61 1.01
C SER A 42 8.29 -0.02 -0.30
N ILE A 43 7.47 -0.90 -0.87
CA ILE A 43 7.78 -1.51 -2.15
C ILE A 43 7.78 -0.46 -3.27
N MET A 44 6.80 0.44 -3.27
CA MET A 44 6.73 1.50 -4.26
C MET A 44 7.95 2.42 -4.21
N VAL A 45 8.34 2.83 -3.01
CA VAL A 45 9.52 3.68 -2.82
C VAL A 45 10.78 2.95 -3.28
N SER A 46 10.89 1.68 -2.97
CA SER A 46 12.04 0.87 -3.37
C SER A 46 12.16 0.78 -4.88
N GLN A 47 11.05 0.62 -5.59
CA GLN A 47 11.05 0.56 -7.06
C GLN A 47 11.45 1.90 -7.66
N ILE A 48 10.96 3.00 -7.12
CA ILE A 48 11.31 4.33 -7.59
C ILE A 48 12.79 4.60 -7.40
N ASN A 49 13.35 4.24 -6.25
CA ASN A 49 14.77 4.42 -5.98
C ASN A 49 15.63 3.60 -6.91
N TYR A 50 15.22 2.39 -7.20
CA TYR A 50 15.94 1.52 -8.12
C TYR A 50 16.00 2.15 -9.49
N ASP A 51 14.88 2.67 -9.99
CA ASP A 51 14.83 3.32 -11.29
C ASP A 51 15.76 4.53 -11.36
N LYS A 52 15.82 5.31 -10.29
CA LYS A 52 16.71 6.48 -10.23
C LYS A 52 18.18 6.07 -10.29
N GLU A 53 18.54 5.00 -9.61
CA GLU A 53 19.91 4.53 -9.60
C GLU A 53 20.33 3.98 -10.96
N CYS A 54 19.42 3.35 -11.67
CA CYS A 54 19.68 2.83 -13.00
C CYS A 54 19.71 3.90 -14.07
N GLY A 55 19.04 4.98 -13.80
CA GLY A 55 18.99 6.11 -14.73
C GLY A 55 20.20 6.96 -14.59
#